data_5a490c8e0be36d22ccd32d4746cd8d89
#
_entry.id   5a490c8e0be36d22ccd32d4746cd8d89
#
_cell.length_a   1.000
_cell.length_b   1.000
_cell.length_c   1.000
_cell.angle_alpha   90.00
_cell.angle_beta   90.00
_cell.angle_gamma   90.00
#
_symmetry.space_group_name_H-M   'P 1'
#
loop_
_entity.id
_entity.type
_entity.pdbx_description
1 polymer ?
#
loop_
_entity_poly.entity_id
_entity_poly.type
_entity_poly.pdbx_seq_one_letter_code
_entity_poly.pdbx_strand_id
1 'polypeptide(L)'
;MVRYLSGCGYSQRQIRNFIADPPPFAVQGPLLEGLDRDERDVVMELLAGVERVLVQRPRLIIPEGTQLVTQGQPVGAVYLVLEGQVSLHRDSPQGEVLAHLATSGPLIGMVSLARAEDAFFTGETATEATVVRLTTEQLQIVISEDPSIGGTLTALAIRSLTRRLMRAEDLHLQNAMLAEDLEAQKEALATTLEDLRATRAELVERARFAMLGELSAGIAHELNNPVTALVRAAKHLYEDVDAALSAPATASSREAMSRALTAPPRSTSVERALMKELLPVV
;
A
#
# COMPACT_ATOMS: atom_id res chain seq x y z
N MET A 1 -22.20 1.16 23.91
CA MET A 1 -22.99 2.04 24.80
C MET A 1 -24.01 1.27 25.65
N VAL A 2 -25.00 0.57 25.08
CA VAL A 2 -26.03 -0.19 25.85
C VAL A 2 -25.44 -1.20 26.84
N ARG A 3 -24.41 -1.97 26.44
CA ARG A 3 -23.70 -2.92 27.34
C ARG A 3 -22.96 -2.25 28.49
N TYR A 4 -22.42 -1.06 28.28
CA TYR A 4 -21.69 -0.31 29.31
C TYR A 4 -22.67 0.24 30.37
N LEU A 5 -23.77 0.83 29.93
CA LEU A 5 -24.82 1.36 30.84
C LEU A 5 -25.48 0.27 31.65
N SER A 6 -25.66 -0.94 31.10
CA SER A 6 -26.17 -2.11 31.85
C SER A 6 -25.20 -2.55 32.96
N GLY A 7 -23.87 -2.45 32.69
CA GLY A 7 -22.82 -2.75 33.70
C GLY A 7 -22.81 -1.73 34.86
N CYS A 8 -23.29 -0.52 34.62
CA CYS A 8 -23.38 0.54 35.64
C CYS A 8 -24.67 0.50 36.49
N GLY A 9 -25.49 -0.55 36.38
CA GLY A 9 -26.68 -0.76 37.21
C GLY A 9 -27.96 -0.06 36.69
N TYR A 10 -27.98 0.48 35.50
CA TYR A 10 -29.15 1.06 34.87
C TYR A 10 -30.08 -0.03 34.33
N SER A 11 -31.38 0.08 34.63
CA SER A 11 -32.39 -0.80 34.07
C SER A 11 -32.57 -0.57 32.56
N GLN A 12 -33.02 -1.60 31.83
CA GLN A 12 -33.28 -1.48 30.38
C GLN A 12 -34.29 -0.36 30.05
N ARG A 13 -35.22 -0.07 30.93
CA ARG A 13 -36.18 1.01 30.75
C ARG A 13 -35.50 2.38 30.89
N GLN A 14 -34.62 2.55 31.85
CA GLN A 14 -33.83 3.78 32.03
C GLN A 14 -32.90 4.02 30.86
N ILE A 15 -32.25 2.97 30.36
CA ILE A 15 -31.38 3.04 29.18
C ILE A 15 -32.19 3.45 27.94
N ARG A 16 -33.37 2.87 27.74
CA ARG A 16 -34.25 3.20 26.61
C ARG A 16 -34.74 4.66 26.68
N ASN A 17 -35.15 5.12 27.87
CA ASN A 17 -35.57 6.52 28.06
C ASN A 17 -34.40 7.50 27.84
N PHE A 18 -33.19 7.14 28.28
CA PHE A 18 -32.00 7.94 28.08
C PHE A 18 -31.62 8.07 26.60
N ILE A 19 -31.88 7.02 25.79
CA ILE A 19 -31.60 7.04 24.33
C ILE A 19 -32.72 7.79 23.60
N ALA A 20 -33.99 7.67 24.03
CA ALA A 20 -35.14 8.26 23.37
C ALA A 20 -35.26 9.78 23.64
N ASP A 21 -34.90 10.21 24.84
CA ASP A 21 -34.93 11.60 25.27
C ASP A 21 -33.77 11.82 26.26
N PRO A 22 -32.52 12.03 25.72
CA PRO A 22 -31.40 12.28 26.60
C PRO A 22 -31.66 13.58 27.36
N PRO A 23 -31.50 13.57 28.70
CA PRO A 23 -31.67 14.79 29.47
C PRO A 23 -30.72 15.84 28.89
N PRO A 24 -31.17 17.10 28.73
CA PRO A 24 -30.27 18.15 28.35
C PRO A 24 -29.11 18.16 29.36
N PHE A 25 -27.92 17.78 28.95
CA PHE A 25 -26.72 17.97 29.76
C PHE A 25 -26.44 19.49 29.83
N ALA A 26 -27.31 20.19 30.53
CA ALA A 26 -26.98 21.51 31.01
C ALA A 26 -26.03 21.30 32.19
N VAL A 27 -24.74 21.06 31.86
CA VAL A 27 -23.70 21.20 32.86
C VAL A 27 -23.59 22.69 33.13
N GLN A 28 -24.43 23.11 34.08
CA GLN A 28 -24.39 24.48 34.56
C GLN A 28 -23.22 24.60 35.53
N GLY A 29 -22.25 25.38 35.16
CA GLY A 29 -21.13 25.72 36.01
C GLY A 29 -20.16 26.64 35.32
N PRO A 30 -19.46 27.50 36.06
CA PRO A 30 -18.58 28.54 35.48
C PRO A 30 -17.44 27.96 34.63
N LEU A 31 -17.10 26.69 34.79
CA LEU A 31 -16.06 26.02 34.00
C LEU A 31 -16.51 25.71 32.56
N LEU A 32 -17.81 25.68 32.25
CA LEU A 32 -18.35 25.25 30.96
C LEU A 32 -19.18 26.32 30.24
N GLU A 33 -19.39 27.49 30.86
CA GLU A 33 -20.15 28.60 30.29
C GLU A 33 -19.59 29.11 28.94
N GLY A 34 -18.31 28.85 28.67
CA GLY A 34 -17.67 29.23 27.41
C GLY A 34 -17.80 28.20 26.28
N LEU A 35 -18.30 26.96 26.52
CA LEU A 35 -18.29 25.91 25.51
C LEU A 35 -19.34 26.11 24.39
N ASP A 36 -20.47 26.75 24.68
CA ASP A 36 -21.54 27.03 23.71
C ASP A 36 -21.41 28.39 23.00
N ARG A 37 -20.46 29.23 23.42
CA ARG A 37 -20.23 30.56 22.87
C ARG A 37 -19.33 30.51 21.64
N ASP A 38 -19.40 31.55 20.81
CA ASP A 38 -18.44 31.68 19.70
C ASP A 38 -17.00 31.75 20.23
N GLU A 39 -16.07 31.08 19.56
CA GLU A 39 -14.67 31.03 20.00
C GLU A 39 -14.00 32.40 20.00
N ARG A 40 -14.38 33.24 19.03
CA ARG A 40 -13.86 34.60 18.91
C ARG A 40 -14.27 35.47 20.10
N ASP A 41 -15.52 35.32 20.56
CA ASP A 41 -16.02 36.01 21.73
C ASP A 41 -15.29 35.55 23.00
N VAL A 42 -15.04 34.25 23.14
CA VAL A 42 -14.31 33.68 24.28
C VAL A 42 -12.85 34.13 24.27
N VAL A 43 -12.20 34.23 23.10
CA VAL A 43 -10.85 34.77 22.93
C VAL A 43 -10.80 36.25 23.29
N MET A 44 -11.78 37.05 22.86
CA MET A 44 -11.83 38.48 23.15
C MET A 44 -12.11 38.76 24.64
N GLU A 45 -12.90 37.92 25.29
CA GLU A 45 -13.14 37.99 26.74
C GLU A 45 -11.87 37.65 27.53
N LEU A 46 -11.16 36.55 27.11
CA LEU A 46 -9.86 36.21 27.68
C LEU A 46 -8.86 37.36 27.54
N LEU A 47 -8.78 37.95 26.35
CA LEU A 47 -7.90 39.09 26.10
C LEU A 47 -8.25 40.29 27.00
N ALA A 48 -9.53 40.66 27.09
CA ALA A 48 -10.00 41.75 27.93
C ALA A 48 -9.70 41.48 29.42
N GLY A 49 -9.86 40.24 29.89
CA GLY A 49 -9.49 39.84 31.25
C GLY A 49 -7.99 39.95 31.50
N VAL A 50 -7.18 39.49 30.59
CA VAL A 50 -5.70 39.60 30.66
C VAL A 50 -5.24 41.07 30.68
N GLU A 51 -5.80 41.91 29.78
CA GLU A 51 -5.46 43.34 29.70
C GLU A 51 -5.89 44.14 30.95
N ARG A 52 -6.98 43.70 31.60
CA ARG A 52 -7.45 44.31 32.85
C ARG A 52 -6.45 44.09 33.99
N VAL A 53 -5.88 42.90 34.09
CA VAL A 53 -4.96 42.53 35.18
C VAL A 53 -3.52 43.00 34.88
N LEU A 54 -3.07 42.82 33.66
CA LEU A 54 -1.66 43.04 33.31
C LEU A 54 -1.35 44.40 32.67
N VAL A 55 -2.30 45.34 32.69
CA VAL A 55 -2.14 46.68 32.16
C VAL A 55 -1.41 46.70 30.82
N GLN A 56 -2.15 46.48 29.75
CA GLN A 56 -1.72 46.48 28.35
C GLN A 56 -0.55 45.53 28.02
N ARG A 57 -0.88 44.46 27.31
CA ARG A 57 0.14 43.60 26.70
C ARG A 57 0.34 43.99 25.24
N PRO A 58 1.59 44.16 24.80
CA PRO A 58 1.84 44.37 23.39
C PRO A 58 1.41 43.18 22.58
N ARG A 59 0.59 43.42 21.57
CA ARG A 59 0.33 42.46 20.51
C ARG A 59 1.60 42.32 19.69
N LEU A 60 2.09 41.12 19.55
CA LEU A 60 3.28 40.80 18.77
C LEU A 60 2.85 40.35 17.39
N ILE A 61 3.36 41.01 16.38
CA ILE A 61 3.22 40.56 15.00
C ILE A 61 4.41 39.65 14.72
N ILE A 62 4.14 38.39 14.41
CA ILE A 62 5.13 37.36 14.20
C ILE A 62 5.10 36.95 12.72
N PRO A 63 6.24 37.01 12.01
CA PRO A 63 6.32 36.58 10.62
C PRO A 63 6.00 35.11 10.44
N GLU A 64 5.57 34.74 9.24
CA GLU A 64 5.44 33.35 8.79
C GLU A 64 6.76 32.58 8.98
N GLY A 65 6.68 31.29 9.31
CA GLY A 65 7.83 30.42 9.53
C GLY A 65 8.52 30.59 10.88
N THR A 66 7.92 31.34 11.83
CA THR A 66 8.52 31.53 13.14
C THR A 66 8.03 30.46 14.12
N GLN A 67 8.98 29.78 14.78
CA GLN A 67 8.68 28.80 15.83
C GLN A 67 8.30 29.49 17.14
N LEU A 68 7.11 29.21 17.63
CA LEU A 68 6.58 29.70 18.91
C LEU A 68 6.93 28.76 20.06
N VAL A 69 6.91 27.46 19.80
CA VAL A 69 7.29 26.37 20.71
C VAL A 69 8.02 25.31 19.89
N THR A 70 9.02 24.67 20.49
CA THR A 70 9.84 23.64 19.82
C THR A 70 9.69 22.32 20.56
N GLN A 71 9.39 21.24 19.82
CA GLN A 71 9.25 19.88 20.38
C GLN A 71 10.45 19.50 21.25
N GLY A 72 10.18 18.91 22.44
CA GLY A 72 11.21 18.50 23.38
C GLY A 72 11.88 19.65 24.15
N GLN A 73 11.39 20.90 24.02
CA GLN A 73 11.88 22.03 24.79
C GLN A 73 10.84 22.45 25.84
N PRO A 74 11.30 22.98 27.00
CA PRO A 74 10.41 23.50 28.02
C PRO A 74 9.54 24.65 27.50
N VAL A 75 8.25 24.63 27.82
CA VAL A 75 7.31 25.68 27.43
C VAL A 75 7.25 26.73 28.52
N GLY A 76 7.87 27.90 28.29
CA GLY A 76 7.89 29.01 29.23
C GLY A 76 6.78 30.06 29.07
N ALA A 77 5.93 29.91 28.06
CA ALA A 77 4.84 30.83 27.79
C ALA A 77 3.71 30.19 26.97
N VAL A 78 2.50 30.74 27.11
CA VAL A 78 1.34 30.45 26.26
C VAL A 78 1.20 31.59 25.26
N TYR A 79 0.91 31.27 24.02
CA TYR A 79 0.63 32.23 22.97
C TYR A 79 -0.87 32.22 22.67
N LEU A 80 -1.54 33.34 22.86
CA LEU A 80 -2.93 33.55 22.43
C LEU A 80 -2.88 34.13 21.01
N VAL A 81 -3.29 33.35 20.04
CA VAL A 81 -3.34 33.73 18.61
C VAL A 81 -4.63 34.51 18.38
N LEU A 82 -4.52 35.80 18.00
CA LEU A 82 -5.64 36.67 17.70
C LEU A 82 -5.98 36.63 16.21
N GLU A 83 -4.94 36.65 15.36
CA GLU A 83 -5.05 36.62 13.91
C GLU A 83 -3.92 35.75 13.34
N GLY A 84 -4.12 35.23 12.14
CA GLY A 84 -3.16 34.32 11.49
C GLY A 84 -3.38 32.85 11.83
N GLN A 85 -2.46 32.00 11.38
CA GLN A 85 -2.53 30.56 11.53
C GLN A 85 -1.22 30.00 12.08
N VAL A 86 -1.33 29.00 12.93
CA VAL A 86 -0.20 28.25 13.49
C VAL A 86 -0.36 26.79 13.14
N SER A 87 0.66 26.20 12.54
CA SER A 87 0.77 24.76 12.29
C SER A 87 1.47 24.07 13.46
N LEU A 88 1.09 22.85 13.75
CA LEU A 88 1.76 22.00 14.72
C LEU A 88 2.40 20.82 13.99
N HIS A 89 3.70 20.71 14.12
CA HIS A 89 4.52 19.67 13.53
C HIS A 89 5.06 18.73 14.61
N ARG A 90 5.26 17.48 14.24
CA ARG A 90 5.89 16.51 15.11
C ARG A 90 6.95 15.74 14.36
N ASP A 91 8.15 15.69 14.92
CA ASP A 91 9.20 14.82 14.43
C ASP A 91 8.88 13.37 14.73
N SER A 92 9.00 12.52 13.72
CA SER A 92 8.87 11.08 13.81
C SER A 92 10.10 10.38 13.23
N PRO A 93 10.32 9.08 13.50
CA PRO A 93 11.42 8.33 12.89
C PRO A 93 11.39 8.28 11.35
N GLN A 94 10.23 8.56 10.76
CA GLN A 94 10.03 8.62 9.31
C GLN A 94 10.15 10.05 8.73
N GLY A 95 10.44 11.04 9.56
CA GLY A 95 10.54 12.44 9.20
C GLY A 95 9.52 13.34 9.93
N GLU A 96 9.54 14.62 9.60
CA GLU A 96 8.61 15.59 10.16
C GLU A 96 7.20 15.36 9.63
N VAL A 97 6.21 15.31 10.52
CA VAL A 97 4.80 15.10 10.19
C VAL A 97 4.00 16.33 10.64
N LEU A 98 3.26 16.94 9.72
CA LEU A 98 2.27 17.95 10.04
C LEU A 98 1.12 17.31 10.81
N ALA A 99 1.08 17.54 12.12
CA ALA A 99 0.05 16.95 12.98
C ALA A 99 -1.27 17.73 12.91
N HIS A 100 -1.19 19.06 12.92
CA HIS A 100 -2.36 19.96 12.91
C HIS A 100 -2.05 21.26 12.20
N LEU A 101 -2.89 21.64 11.24
CA LEU A 101 -2.87 22.97 10.61
C LEU A 101 -4.01 23.81 11.20
N ALA A 102 -3.73 25.01 11.69
CA ALA A 102 -4.68 26.09 12.02
C ALA A 102 -5.89 25.72 12.93
N THR A 103 -6.22 24.45 13.07
CA THR A 103 -7.40 23.97 13.80
C THR A 103 -7.17 23.70 15.27
N SER A 104 -5.94 23.91 15.74
CA SER A 104 -5.56 23.57 17.12
C SER A 104 -6.10 24.53 18.18
N GLY A 105 -6.85 25.56 17.76
CA GLY A 105 -7.41 26.60 18.64
C GLY A 105 -6.44 27.75 18.92
N PRO A 106 -6.93 28.81 19.55
CA PRO A 106 -6.20 30.06 19.71
C PRO A 106 -5.06 30.00 20.75
N LEU A 107 -4.95 28.93 21.54
CA LEU A 107 -3.94 28.80 22.60
C LEU A 107 -2.85 27.80 22.22
N ILE A 108 -1.63 28.29 22.02
CA ILE A 108 -0.46 27.48 21.73
C ILE A 108 0.42 27.37 22.99
N GLY A 109 0.90 26.15 23.31
CA GLY A 109 1.73 25.88 24.49
C GLY A 109 0.95 25.52 25.76
N MET A 110 -0.35 25.73 25.82
CA MET A 110 -1.17 25.57 27.02
C MET A 110 -1.14 24.14 27.58
N VAL A 111 -1.22 23.11 26.71
CA VAL A 111 -1.29 21.70 27.15
C VAL A 111 0.03 21.26 27.80
N SER A 112 1.16 21.58 27.21
CA SER A 112 2.48 21.25 27.76
C SER A 112 2.74 21.99 29.06
N LEU A 113 2.34 23.28 29.10
CA LEU A 113 2.45 24.09 30.32
C LEU A 113 1.60 23.50 31.46
N ALA A 114 0.37 23.11 31.20
CA ALA A 114 -0.54 22.54 32.21
C ALA A 114 -0.04 21.20 32.78
N ARG A 115 0.77 20.46 32.03
CA ARG A 115 1.38 19.19 32.44
C ARG A 115 2.77 19.34 33.04
N ALA A 116 3.35 20.52 32.98
CA ALA A 116 4.75 20.78 33.31
C ALA A 116 5.71 19.85 32.54
N GLU A 117 5.38 19.55 31.29
CA GLU A 117 6.14 18.74 30.35
C GLU A 117 6.71 19.56 29.22
N ASP A 118 7.73 19.06 28.56
CA ASP A 118 8.27 19.66 27.34
C ASP A 118 7.24 19.70 26.23
N ALA A 119 7.44 20.59 25.26
CA ALA A 119 6.54 20.72 24.13
C ALA A 119 6.41 19.41 23.34
N PHE A 120 5.19 18.93 23.16
CA PHE A 120 4.91 17.71 22.43
C PHE A 120 4.96 17.91 20.90
N PHE A 121 4.79 19.16 20.46
CA PHE A 121 4.83 19.58 19.06
C PHE A 121 5.73 20.80 18.90
N THR A 122 6.29 20.97 17.72
CA THR A 122 6.81 22.24 17.25
C THR A 122 5.63 23.05 16.70
N GLY A 123 5.39 24.25 17.25
CA GLY A 123 4.37 25.18 16.78
C GLY A 123 5.02 26.28 15.97
N GLU A 124 4.66 26.38 14.68
CA GLU A 124 5.23 27.35 13.74
C GLU A 124 4.11 28.17 13.09
N THR A 125 4.34 29.47 12.89
CA THR A 125 3.40 30.34 12.19
C THR A 125 3.31 29.96 10.72
N ALA A 126 2.13 29.50 10.28
CA ALA A 126 1.86 29.16 8.88
C ALA A 126 1.52 30.38 8.03
N THR A 127 1.20 31.50 8.67
CA THR A 127 1.03 32.84 8.07
C THR A 127 1.55 33.86 9.06
N GLU A 128 1.73 35.12 8.65
CA GLU A 128 1.92 36.19 9.60
C GLU A 128 0.81 36.16 10.67
N ALA A 129 1.18 36.21 11.94
CA ALA A 129 0.25 36.03 13.04
C ALA A 129 0.37 37.14 14.08
N THR A 130 -0.79 37.65 14.55
CA THR A 130 -0.87 38.55 15.69
C THR A 130 -1.12 37.72 16.95
N VAL A 131 -0.21 37.79 17.92
CA VAL A 131 -0.29 36.97 19.14
C VAL A 131 -0.08 37.80 20.40
N VAL A 132 -0.63 37.33 21.52
CA VAL A 132 -0.28 37.82 22.87
C VAL A 132 0.49 36.70 23.57
N ARG A 133 1.70 37.00 24.02
CA ARG A 133 2.54 36.05 24.78
C ARG A 133 2.31 36.27 26.28
N LEU A 134 1.99 35.19 27.00
CA LEU A 134 1.77 35.13 28.44
C LEU A 134 2.75 34.14 29.07
N THR A 135 3.62 34.63 29.98
CA THR A 135 4.47 33.71 30.74
C THR A 135 3.64 32.95 31.80
N THR A 136 4.22 31.90 32.34
CA THR A 136 3.59 31.08 33.40
C THR A 136 3.22 31.91 34.61
N GLU A 137 4.11 32.82 35.03
CA GLU A 137 3.92 33.70 36.17
C GLU A 137 2.79 34.73 35.92
N GLN A 138 2.74 35.26 34.70
CA GLN A 138 1.69 36.20 34.29
C GLN A 138 0.33 35.52 34.26
N LEU A 139 0.29 34.28 33.76
CA LEU A 139 -0.93 33.48 33.74
C LEU A 139 -1.43 33.17 35.15
N GLN A 140 -0.53 32.83 36.09
CA GLN A 140 -0.87 32.61 37.48
C GLN A 140 -1.44 33.91 38.13
N ILE A 141 -0.83 35.06 37.90
CA ILE A 141 -1.32 36.32 38.40
C ILE A 141 -2.71 36.61 37.87
N VAL A 142 -2.91 36.48 36.57
CA VAL A 142 -4.22 36.74 35.91
C VAL A 142 -5.31 35.84 36.48
N ILE A 143 -5.05 34.53 36.65
CA ILE A 143 -6.03 33.59 37.21
C ILE A 143 -6.32 33.88 38.69
N SER A 144 -5.30 34.30 39.43
CA SER A 144 -5.46 34.64 40.87
C SER A 144 -6.30 35.87 41.09
N GLU A 145 -6.13 36.92 40.26
CA GLU A 145 -6.84 38.18 40.34
C GLU A 145 -8.28 38.09 39.76
N ASP A 146 -8.45 37.31 38.70
CA ASP A 146 -9.75 37.09 38.08
C ASP A 146 -9.98 35.59 37.79
N PRO A 147 -10.59 34.83 38.75
CA PRO A 147 -10.86 33.38 38.58
C PRO A 147 -11.75 33.06 37.39
N SER A 148 -12.53 33.98 36.85
CA SER A 148 -13.39 33.74 35.66
C SER A 148 -12.54 33.44 34.43
N ILE A 149 -11.34 34.00 34.36
CA ILE A 149 -10.37 33.76 33.27
C ILE A 149 -9.92 32.30 33.26
N GLY A 150 -9.82 31.66 34.42
CA GLY A 150 -9.54 30.23 34.53
C GLY A 150 -10.61 29.38 33.83
N GLY A 151 -11.89 29.73 33.97
CA GLY A 151 -13.00 29.09 33.25
C GLY A 151 -12.88 29.27 31.73
N THR A 152 -12.62 30.49 31.28
CA THR A 152 -12.44 30.82 29.86
C THR A 152 -11.27 30.08 29.23
N LEU A 153 -10.13 30.02 29.93
CA LEU A 153 -8.96 29.25 29.50
C LEU A 153 -9.28 27.74 29.39
N THR A 154 -10.00 27.21 30.40
CA THR A 154 -10.40 25.82 30.41
C THR A 154 -11.34 25.51 29.24
N ALA A 155 -12.32 26.36 28.95
CA ALA A 155 -13.23 26.20 27.82
C ALA A 155 -12.47 26.17 26.48
N LEU A 156 -11.52 27.09 26.27
CA LEU A 156 -10.67 27.10 25.07
C LEU A 156 -9.78 25.87 24.98
N ALA A 157 -9.22 25.41 26.11
CA ALA A 157 -8.40 24.20 26.14
C ALA A 157 -9.23 22.95 25.78
N ILE A 158 -10.42 22.79 26.35
CA ILE A 158 -11.34 21.67 26.06
C ILE A 158 -11.72 21.69 24.57
N ARG A 159 -12.11 22.82 24.02
CA ARG A 159 -12.42 22.97 22.60
C ARG A 159 -11.25 22.56 21.70
N SER A 160 -10.05 23.03 22.03
CA SER A 160 -8.84 22.69 21.30
C SER A 160 -8.56 21.19 21.36
N LEU A 161 -8.64 20.57 22.53
CA LEU A 161 -8.44 19.15 22.72
C LEU A 161 -9.50 18.31 21.99
N THR A 162 -10.77 18.71 22.07
CA THR A 162 -11.87 18.02 21.36
C THR A 162 -11.66 18.03 19.86
N ARG A 163 -11.28 19.17 19.27
CA ARG A 163 -10.98 19.26 17.83
C ARG A 163 -9.80 18.38 17.44
N ARG A 164 -8.76 18.35 18.25
CA ARG A 164 -7.58 17.50 18.01
C ARG A 164 -7.95 16.02 18.09
N LEU A 165 -8.77 15.65 19.07
CA LEU A 165 -9.23 14.27 19.20
C LEU A 165 -10.08 13.84 18.00
N MET A 166 -11.09 14.64 17.62
CA MET A 166 -11.92 14.36 16.45
C MET A 166 -11.06 14.21 15.18
N ARG A 167 -10.12 15.13 14.99
CA ARG A 167 -9.21 15.03 13.84
C ARG A 167 -8.33 13.78 13.86
N ALA A 168 -7.84 13.38 15.04
CA ALA A 168 -7.05 12.17 15.20
C ALA A 168 -7.88 10.92 14.91
N GLU A 169 -9.15 10.88 15.34
CA GLU A 169 -10.08 9.79 15.04
C GLU A 169 -10.40 9.72 13.55
N ASP A 170 -10.67 10.85 12.89
CA ASP A 170 -10.90 10.91 11.44
C ASP A 170 -9.69 10.38 10.65
N LEU A 171 -8.48 10.80 11.03
CA LEU A 171 -7.25 10.31 10.42
C LEU A 171 -7.03 8.82 10.67
N HIS A 172 -7.38 8.33 11.86
CA HIS A 172 -7.28 6.92 12.19
C HIS A 172 -8.24 6.08 11.33
N LEU A 173 -9.48 6.52 11.17
CA LEU A 173 -10.47 5.89 10.29
C LEU A 173 -10.01 5.89 8.83
N GLN A 174 -9.51 7.03 8.34
CA GLN A 174 -8.97 7.13 6.98
C GLN A 174 -7.80 6.17 6.75
N ASN A 175 -6.87 6.10 7.71
CA ASN A 175 -5.75 5.17 7.63
C ASN A 175 -6.20 3.69 7.64
N ALA A 176 -7.22 3.35 8.43
CA ALA A 176 -7.77 2.01 8.44
C ALA A 176 -8.39 1.63 7.09
N MET A 177 -9.18 2.54 6.48
CA MET A 177 -9.75 2.35 5.15
C MET A 177 -8.67 2.20 4.06
N LEU A 178 -7.65 3.06 4.10
CA LEU A 178 -6.52 2.96 3.15
C LEU A 178 -5.74 1.66 3.30
N ALA A 179 -5.58 1.17 4.53
CA ALA A 179 -4.91 -0.12 4.78
C ALA A 179 -5.72 -1.29 4.21
N GLU A 180 -7.05 -1.27 4.34
CA GLU A 180 -7.95 -2.27 3.77
C GLU A 180 -7.91 -2.25 2.23
N ASP A 181 -7.99 -1.06 1.62
CA ASP A 181 -7.87 -0.88 0.17
C ASP A 181 -6.52 -1.37 -0.37
N LEU A 182 -5.44 -1.07 0.35
CA LEU A 182 -4.09 -1.51 -0.03
C LEU A 182 -3.98 -3.04 0.01
N GLU A 183 -4.56 -3.69 1.00
CA GLU A 183 -4.54 -5.15 1.10
C GLU A 183 -5.36 -5.79 -0.02
N ALA A 184 -6.54 -5.25 -0.33
CA ALA A 184 -7.34 -5.69 -1.47
C ALA A 184 -6.61 -5.53 -2.81
N GLN A 185 -5.90 -4.42 -3.01
CA GLN A 185 -5.08 -4.22 -4.21
C GLN A 185 -3.91 -5.20 -4.30
N LYS A 186 -3.26 -5.53 -3.19
CA LYS A 186 -2.18 -6.54 -3.16
C LYS A 186 -2.71 -7.92 -3.54
N GLU A 187 -3.86 -8.34 -3.01
CA GLU A 187 -4.48 -9.61 -3.36
C GLU A 187 -4.86 -9.68 -4.84
N ALA A 188 -5.47 -8.61 -5.37
CA ALA A 188 -5.79 -8.52 -6.80
C ALA A 188 -4.54 -8.58 -7.69
N LEU A 189 -3.48 -7.88 -7.30
CA LEU A 189 -2.21 -7.91 -8.02
C LEU A 189 -1.55 -9.30 -7.96
N ALA A 190 -1.58 -9.96 -6.79
CA ALA A 190 -1.04 -11.31 -6.64
C ALA A 190 -1.76 -12.30 -7.56
N THR A 191 -3.10 -12.26 -7.59
CA THR A 191 -3.92 -13.09 -8.49
C THR A 191 -3.58 -12.82 -9.96
N THR A 192 -3.50 -11.55 -10.35
CA THR A 192 -3.15 -11.16 -11.72
C THR A 192 -1.76 -11.65 -12.13
N LEU A 193 -0.79 -11.61 -11.21
CA LEU A 193 0.56 -12.12 -11.44
C LEU A 193 0.58 -13.65 -11.60
N GLU A 194 -0.22 -14.39 -10.86
CA GLU A 194 -0.37 -15.82 -11.00
C GLU A 194 -0.98 -16.20 -12.36
N ASP A 195 -2.05 -15.53 -12.76
CA ASP A 195 -2.70 -15.72 -14.05
C ASP A 195 -1.75 -15.41 -15.22
N LEU A 196 -0.98 -14.30 -15.09
CA LEU A 196 0.02 -13.93 -16.10
C LEU A 196 1.11 -15.00 -16.22
N ARG A 197 1.59 -15.53 -15.09
CA ARG A 197 2.59 -16.61 -15.08
C ARG A 197 2.07 -17.89 -15.73
N ALA A 198 0.84 -18.27 -15.40
CA ALA A 198 0.18 -19.44 -15.99
C ALA A 198 0.02 -19.28 -17.51
N THR A 199 -0.51 -18.12 -17.97
CA THR A 199 -0.67 -17.82 -19.40
C THR A 199 0.67 -17.81 -20.12
N ARG A 200 1.71 -17.22 -19.51
CA ARG A 200 3.06 -17.21 -20.08
C ARG A 200 3.62 -18.63 -20.22
N ALA A 201 3.44 -19.49 -19.21
CA ALA A 201 3.89 -20.87 -19.25
C ALA A 201 3.20 -21.63 -20.38
N GLU A 202 1.88 -21.47 -20.55
CA GLU A 202 1.11 -22.08 -21.63
C GLU A 202 1.56 -21.59 -23.01
N LEU A 203 1.80 -20.30 -23.17
CA LEU A 203 2.31 -19.74 -24.43
C LEU A 203 3.69 -20.28 -24.80
N VAL A 204 4.59 -20.39 -23.80
CA VAL A 204 5.93 -20.99 -24.00
C VAL A 204 5.82 -22.44 -24.45
N GLU A 205 4.93 -23.21 -23.83
CA GLU A 205 4.73 -24.61 -24.20
C GLU A 205 4.12 -24.75 -25.60
N ARG A 206 3.14 -23.94 -25.94
CA ARG A 206 2.56 -23.89 -27.30
C ARG A 206 3.61 -23.51 -28.35
N ALA A 207 4.45 -22.50 -28.06
CA ALA A 207 5.54 -22.10 -28.97
C ALA A 207 6.56 -23.24 -29.15
N ARG A 208 6.87 -23.98 -28.06
CA ARG A 208 7.77 -25.14 -28.12
C ARG A 208 7.21 -26.27 -28.98
N PHE A 209 5.92 -26.58 -28.84
CA PHE A 209 5.25 -27.58 -29.68
C PHE A 209 5.16 -27.14 -31.15
N ALA A 210 4.88 -25.89 -31.43
CA ALA A 210 4.86 -25.35 -32.78
C ALA A 210 6.26 -25.46 -33.45
N MET A 211 7.31 -25.09 -32.72
CA MET A 211 8.69 -25.21 -33.20
C MET A 211 9.10 -26.67 -33.45
N LEU A 212 8.73 -27.59 -32.54
CA LEU A 212 8.96 -29.03 -32.74
C LEU A 212 8.22 -29.56 -33.96
N GLY A 213 6.98 -29.13 -34.19
CA GLY A 213 6.20 -29.47 -35.37
C GLY A 213 6.85 -29.00 -36.67
N GLU A 214 7.31 -27.77 -36.72
CA GLU A 214 8.00 -27.20 -37.88
C GLU A 214 9.34 -27.91 -38.16
N LEU A 215 10.14 -28.13 -37.12
CA LEU A 215 11.38 -28.91 -37.22
C LEU A 215 11.15 -30.35 -37.72
N SER A 216 10.12 -31.03 -37.19
CA SER A 216 9.77 -32.37 -37.60
C SER A 216 9.35 -32.43 -39.06
N ALA A 217 8.57 -31.49 -39.53
CA ALA A 217 8.17 -31.36 -40.94
C ALA A 217 9.38 -31.07 -41.86
N GLY A 218 10.30 -30.20 -41.44
CA GLY A 218 11.54 -29.90 -42.14
C GLY A 218 12.44 -31.11 -42.25
N ILE A 219 12.69 -31.82 -41.14
CA ILE A 219 13.50 -33.04 -41.10
C ILE A 219 12.88 -34.15 -41.98
N ALA A 220 11.57 -34.34 -41.92
CA ALA A 220 10.87 -35.33 -42.74
C ALA A 220 11.04 -35.00 -44.23
N HIS A 221 10.97 -33.75 -44.63
CA HIS A 221 11.20 -33.29 -46.01
C HIS A 221 12.68 -33.51 -46.45
N GLU A 222 13.63 -33.15 -45.61
CA GLU A 222 15.05 -33.36 -45.90
C GLU A 222 15.46 -34.81 -45.92
N LEU A 223 14.84 -35.69 -45.12
CA LEU A 223 15.07 -37.12 -45.18
C LEU A 223 14.42 -37.83 -46.38
N ASN A 224 13.23 -37.35 -46.79
CA ASN A 224 12.56 -37.91 -47.97
C ASN A 224 13.33 -37.67 -49.28
N ASN A 225 14.10 -36.59 -49.40
CA ASN A 225 14.91 -36.30 -50.58
C ASN A 225 16.00 -37.33 -50.82
N PRO A 226 16.92 -37.64 -49.88
CA PRO A 226 17.92 -38.66 -50.09
C PRO A 226 17.33 -40.08 -50.20
N VAL A 227 16.24 -40.36 -49.44
CA VAL A 227 15.57 -41.68 -49.58
C VAL A 227 15.01 -41.85 -50.97
N THR A 228 14.37 -40.85 -51.54
CA THR A 228 13.84 -40.88 -52.90
C THR A 228 14.97 -41.01 -53.94
N ALA A 229 16.08 -40.32 -53.73
CA ALA A 229 17.27 -40.44 -54.61
C ALA A 229 17.86 -41.86 -54.56
N LEU A 230 17.96 -42.48 -53.33
CA LEU A 230 18.44 -43.83 -53.17
C LEU A 230 17.52 -44.87 -53.82
N VAL A 231 16.19 -44.69 -53.69
CA VAL A 231 15.24 -45.60 -54.34
C VAL A 231 15.36 -45.49 -55.88
N ARG A 232 15.52 -44.31 -56.45
CA ARG A 232 15.75 -44.12 -57.89
C ARG A 232 17.08 -44.74 -58.35
N ALA A 233 18.16 -44.51 -57.62
CA ALA A 233 19.44 -45.08 -57.92
C ALA A 233 19.44 -46.62 -57.89
N ALA A 234 18.77 -47.20 -56.87
CA ALA A 234 18.57 -48.65 -56.76
C ALA A 234 17.72 -49.20 -57.93
N LYS A 235 16.70 -48.46 -58.36
CA LYS A 235 15.89 -48.86 -59.52
C LYS A 235 16.72 -48.83 -60.83
N HIS A 236 17.49 -47.78 -61.06
CA HIS A 236 18.37 -47.72 -62.24
C HIS A 236 19.44 -48.80 -62.25
N LEU A 237 20.04 -49.04 -61.08
CA LEU A 237 21.01 -50.13 -60.93
C LEU A 237 20.37 -51.49 -61.26
N TYR A 238 19.14 -51.70 -60.76
CA TYR A 238 18.41 -52.95 -61.12
C TYR A 238 18.17 -53.05 -62.61
N GLU A 239 17.70 -51.99 -63.30
CA GLU A 239 17.42 -51.92 -64.72
C GLU A 239 18.71 -52.18 -65.53
N ASP A 240 19.83 -51.60 -65.14
CA ASP A 240 21.15 -51.79 -65.77
C ASP A 240 21.67 -53.22 -65.61
N VAL A 241 21.53 -53.80 -64.42
CA VAL A 241 21.91 -55.19 -64.17
C VAL A 241 21.02 -56.19 -64.91
N ASP A 242 19.69 -55.93 -64.98
CA ASP A 242 18.75 -56.74 -65.73
C ASP A 242 19.08 -56.71 -67.23
N ALA A 243 19.42 -55.55 -67.79
CA ALA A 243 19.87 -55.36 -69.14
C ALA A 243 21.15 -56.12 -69.44
N ALA A 244 22.12 -56.03 -68.50
CA ALA A 244 23.41 -56.76 -68.65
C ALA A 244 23.26 -58.31 -68.59
N LEU A 245 22.25 -58.79 -67.85
CA LEU A 245 21.94 -60.22 -67.67
C LEU A 245 20.97 -60.71 -68.76
N SER A 246 20.56 -59.88 -69.71
CA SER A 246 19.62 -60.32 -70.76
C SER A 246 20.19 -61.27 -71.82
N ALA A 247 21.50 -61.53 -71.73
CA ALA A 247 22.13 -62.58 -72.58
C ALA A 247 21.69 -64.02 -72.24
N PRO A 248 21.56 -64.86 -73.16
CA PRO A 248 21.04 -66.29 -72.96
C PRO A 248 21.84 -67.04 -71.90
N ALA A 249 23.15 -66.80 -71.77
CA ALA A 249 24.06 -67.43 -70.83
C ALA A 249 23.84 -67.05 -69.37
N THR A 250 23.04 -66.00 -69.07
CA THR A 250 22.84 -65.43 -67.70
C THR A 250 21.41 -65.59 -67.17
N ALA A 251 20.56 -66.39 -67.83
CA ALA A 251 19.17 -66.54 -67.49
C ALA A 251 18.93 -67.04 -66.06
N SER A 252 19.78 -67.94 -65.53
CA SER A 252 19.65 -68.44 -64.15
C SER A 252 20.02 -67.39 -63.07
N SER A 253 21.00 -66.51 -63.37
CA SER A 253 21.39 -65.44 -62.52
C SER A 253 20.32 -64.33 -62.43
N ARG A 254 19.59 -64.09 -63.53
CA ARG A 254 18.49 -63.14 -63.63
C ARG A 254 17.29 -63.62 -62.80
N GLU A 255 16.95 -64.91 -62.85
CA GLU A 255 15.91 -65.52 -62.06
C GLU A 255 16.21 -65.52 -60.53
N ALA A 256 17.47 -65.74 -60.16
CA ALA A 256 17.92 -65.68 -58.76
C ALA A 256 17.81 -64.21 -58.22
N MET A 257 18.22 -63.22 -59.02
CA MET A 257 18.12 -61.79 -58.66
C MET A 257 16.69 -61.29 -58.53
N SER A 258 15.79 -61.67 -59.46
CA SER A 258 14.35 -61.42 -59.40
C SER A 258 13.72 -61.99 -58.15
N ARG A 259 14.07 -63.19 -57.78
CA ARG A 259 13.61 -63.84 -56.53
C ARG A 259 14.10 -63.14 -55.28
N ALA A 260 15.36 -62.63 -55.26
CA ALA A 260 15.93 -61.92 -54.13
C ALA A 260 15.24 -60.55 -53.91
N LEU A 261 14.87 -59.83 -54.97
CA LEU A 261 14.19 -58.51 -54.92
C LEU A 261 12.70 -58.59 -54.56
N THR A 262 12.03 -59.69 -54.90
CA THR A 262 10.63 -59.90 -54.56
C THR A 262 10.46 -60.59 -53.19
N ALA A 263 11.54 -61.02 -52.54
CA ALA A 263 11.48 -61.59 -51.22
C ALA A 263 11.09 -60.53 -50.15
N PRO A 264 10.21 -60.86 -49.21
CA PRO A 264 9.87 -59.93 -48.13
C PRO A 264 11.11 -59.56 -47.30
N PRO A 265 11.19 -58.37 -46.76
CA PRO A 265 12.33 -57.89 -45.99
C PRO A 265 12.60 -58.86 -44.83
N ARG A 266 13.82 -59.30 -44.70
CA ARG A 266 14.21 -60.24 -43.62
C ARG A 266 14.35 -59.45 -42.32
N SER A 267 13.94 -60.08 -41.23
CA SER A 267 14.16 -59.52 -39.89
C SER A 267 15.68 -59.35 -39.64
N THR A 268 16.08 -58.25 -39.02
CA THR A 268 17.46 -57.95 -38.65
C THR A 268 18.12 -59.02 -37.80
N SER A 269 17.34 -59.83 -37.10
CA SER A 269 17.81 -61.03 -36.34
C SER A 269 18.21 -62.17 -37.24
N VAL A 270 17.49 -62.43 -38.35
CA VAL A 270 17.80 -63.43 -39.37
C VAL A 270 19.04 -63.02 -40.19
N GLU A 271 19.19 -61.74 -40.53
CA GLU A 271 20.38 -61.22 -41.19
C GLU A 271 21.64 -61.37 -40.36
N ARG A 272 21.58 -61.05 -39.04
CA ARG A 272 22.74 -61.26 -38.15
C ARG A 272 23.12 -62.77 -38.02
N ALA A 273 22.15 -63.68 -38.02
CA ALA A 273 22.41 -65.09 -37.97
C ALA A 273 23.10 -65.60 -39.25
N LEU A 274 22.61 -65.11 -40.42
CA LEU A 274 23.23 -65.49 -41.72
C LEU A 274 24.67 -64.85 -41.88
N MET A 275 24.91 -63.60 -41.43
CA MET A 275 26.24 -63.03 -41.43
C MET A 275 27.19 -63.78 -40.52
N LYS A 276 26.74 -64.30 -39.42
CA LYS A 276 27.52 -65.10 -38.48
C LYS A 276 27.91 -66.47 -39.04
N GLU A 277 27.09 -67.06 -39.93
CA GLU A 277 27.38 -68.33 -40.65
C GLU A 277 28.33 -68.12 -41.83
N LEU A 278 28.29 -66.97 -42.47
CA LEU A 278 29.15 -66.68 -43.64
C LEU A 278 30.57 -66.17 -43.29
N LEU A 279 30.78 -65.68 -42.08
CA LEU A 279 32.07 -65.10 -41.62
C LEU A 279 33.21 -66.17 -41.45
N PRO A 280 32.98 -67.49 -41.26
CA PRO A 280 34.08 -68.43 -41.17
C PRO A 280 34.59 -68.98 -42.51
N VAL A 281 34.09 -68.50 -43.65
CA VAL A 281 34.42 -68.96 -44.99
C VAL A 281 35.40 -68.08 -45.79
N VAL A 282 35.90 -67.01 -45.12
CA VAL A 282 36.93 -66.10 -45.71
C VAL A 282 38.21 -66.17 -44.91
#